data_fb8f577a8634b6d79855b44500061758
#
_entry.id   fb8f577a8634b6d79855b44500061758
#
_cell.length_a   1.000
_cell.length_b   1.000
_cell.length_c   1.000
_cell.angle_alpha   90.00
_cell.angle_beta   90.00
_cell.angle_gamma   90.00
#
_symmetry.space_group_name_H-M   'P 1'
#
loop_
_entity.id
_entity.type
_entity.pdbx_description
1 polymer ?
#
loop_
_entity_poly.entity_id
_entity_poly.type
_entity_poly.pdbx_seq_one_letter_code
_entity_poly.pdbx_strand_id
1 'polypeptide(L)'
;AKAGMRRGELVRLTMADWQDGGDGGGVLVVRKGKGNKERKCFVRNGAYAALRDWLAVRGPGPGPLFCAIHKSGEIQPAGLTTQALGDMLRKRTVQAGVAMCTWHDWRRSFASTLLDAGVDLVTVSRLMGHEQTTTTARYDLRGEEVQRKAVDVIHVPYTPRPTQGRLTA
;
A
#
# COMPACT_ATOMS: atom_id res chain seq x y z
N ALA A 1 1.48 -7.21 -0.76
CA ALA A 1 1.50 -5.96 -1.53
C ALA A 1 0.60 -4.87 -0.93
N LYS A 2 -0.54 -5.21 -0.34
CA LYS A 2 -1.54 -4.23 0.16
C LYS A 2 -1.14 -3.41 1.40
N ALA A 3 0.11 -3.45 1.85
CA ALA A 3 0.61 -2.60 2.94
C ALA A 3 1.65 -1.55 2.49
N GLY A 4 1.89 -1.42 1.20
CA GLY A 4 2.79 -0.42 0.64
C GLY A 4 4.25 -0.46 1.15
N MET A 5 4.70 -1.57 1.74
CA MET A 5 6.02 -1.70 2.35
C MET A 5 7.15 -1.83 1.33
N ARG A 6 8.36 -1.37 1.69
CA ARG A 6 9.56 -1.66 0.91
C ARG A 6 9.97 -3.12 1.10
N ARG A 7 10.59 -3.73 0.08
CA ARG A 7 11.07 -5.12 0.12
C ARG A 7 11.97 -5.38 1.33
N GLY A 8 12.94 -4.49 1.58
CA GLY A 8 13.85 -4.63 2.71
C GLY A 8 13.20 -4.42 4.08
N GLU A 9 12.08 -3.72 4.16
CA GLU A 9 11.31 -3.58 5.40
C GLU A 9 10.56 -4.87 5.71
N LEU A 10 9.91 -5.46 4.70
CA LEU A 10 9.16 -6.71 4.86
C LEU A 10 10.01 -7.85 5.41
N VAL A 11 11.21 -8.07 4.86
CA VAL A 11 12.08 -9.19 5.27
C VAL A 11 12.70 -9.00 6.65
N ARG A 12 12.67 -7.78 7.19
CA ARG A 12 13.17 -7.48 8.55
C ARG A 12 12.11 -7.56 9.63
N LEU A 13 10.84 -7.75 9.28
CA LEU A 13 9.78 -7.88 10.27
C LEU A 13 9.99 -9.13 11.12
N THR A 14 9.74 -8.97 12.41
CA THR A 14 9.72 -10.04 13.40
C THR A 14 8.30 -10.22 13.95
N MET A 15 8.08 -11.28 14.72
CA MET A 15 6.81 -11.49 15.42
C MET A 15 6.48 -10.34 16.38
N ALA A 16 7.49 -9.71 16.98
CA ALA A 16 7.30 -8.55 17.87
C ALA A 16 6.81 -7.28 17.13
N ASP A 17 6.86 -7.27 15.81
CA ASP A 17 6.39 -6.15 14.98
C ASP A 17 4.93 -6.33 14.53
N TRP A 18 4.32 -7.46 14.82
CA TRP A 18 2.91 -7.74 14.55
C TRP A 18 2.04 -7.44 15.76
N GLN A 19 0.99 -6.70 15.55
CA GLN A 19 -0.05 -6.40 16.53
C GLN A 19 -1.41 -6.79 15.92
N ASP A 20 -2.02 -7.83 16.46
CA ASP A 20 -3.36 -8.26 16.07
C ASP A 20 -4.40 -7.34 16.71
N GLY A 21 -5.28 -6.77 15.91
CA GLY A 21 -6.34 -5.87 16.39
C GLY A 21 -7.59 -6.62 16.86
N GLY A 22 -7.74 -7.91 16.54
CA GLY A 22 -8.91 -8.72 16.92
C GLY A 22 -10.20 -8.41 16.13
N ASP A 23 -10.25 -7.30 15.40
CA ASP A 23 -11.41 -6.77 14.66
C ASP A 23 -11.37 -7.05 13.14
N GLY A 24 -10.70 -8.10 12.72
CA GLY A 24 -10.44 -8.40 11.30
C GLY A 24 -9.35 -7.54 10.68
N GLY A 25 -8.49 -6.97 11.51
CA GLY A 25 -7.35 -6.16 11.11
C GLY A 25 -6.19 -6.25 12.09
N GLY A 26 -5.05 -5.68 11.71
CA GLY A 26 -3.87 -5.58 12.55
C GLY A 26 -2.86 -4.60 12.01
N VAL A 27 -1.77 -4.46 12.71
CA VAL A 27 -0.72 -3.47 12.43
C VAL A 27 0.64 -4.14 12.36
N LEU A 28 1.39 -3.84 11.32
CA LEU A 28 2.81 -4.13 11.22
C LEU A 28 3.60 -2.86 11.53
N VAL A 29 4.47 -2.93 12.53
CA VAL A 29 5.32 -1.81 12.96
C VAL A 29 6.66 -1.88 12.24
N VAL A 30 6.93 -0.94 11.34
CA VAL A 30 8.22 -0.81 10.67
C VAL A 30 9.12 0.08 11.53
N ARG A 31 10.00 -0.52 12.35
CA ARG A 31 10.82 0.21 13.33
C ARG A 31 11.98 0.99 12.72
N LYS A 32 12.56 0.51 11.62
CA LYS A 32 13.73 1.12 10.95
C LYS A 32 13.39 1.42 9.49
N GLY A 33 12.54 2.40 9.25
CA GLY A 33 12.28 2.95 7.93
C GLY A 33 13.47 3.79 7.42
N LYS A 34 13.34 4.38 6.21
CA LYS A 34 14.30 5.37 5.74
C LYS A 34 14.35 6.54 6.73
N GLY A 35 15.55 6.98 7.13
CA GLY A 35 15.72 8.00 8.17
C GLY A 35 15.49 7.51 9.60
N ASN A 36 15.48 6.18 9.85
CA ASN A 36 15.28 5.58 11.18
C ASN A 36 13.92 5.91 11.83
N LYS A 37 12.91 6.29 11.03
CA LYS A 37 11.56 6.61 11.52
C LYS A 37 10.70 5.37 11.60
N GLU A 38 9.98 5.23 12.71
CA GLU A 38 8.96 4.21 12.87
C GLU A 38 7.69 4.60 12.10
N ARG A 39 7.01 3.61 11.51
CA ARG A 39 5.67 3.79 10.97
C ARG A 39 4.82 2.52 11.10
N LYS A 40 3.53 2.73 11.16
CA LYS A 40 2.52 1.68 11.17
C LYS A 40 2.04 1.37 9.75
N CYS A 41 1.97 0.08 9.43
CA CYS A 41 1.35 -0.41 8.20
C CYS A 41 0.10 -1.21 8.59
N PHE A 42 -1.06 -0.75 8.17
CA PHE A 42 -2.33 -1.39 8.48
C PHE A 42 -2.56 -2.58 7.56
N VAL A 43 -2.95 -3.70 8.14
CA VAL A 43 -3.26 -4.95 7.44
C VAL A 43 -4.72 -5.27 7.68
N ARG A 44 -5.53 -5.27 6.62
CA ARG A 44 -6.99 -5.45 6.70
C ARG A 44 -7.49 -6.38 5.59
N ASN A 45 -8.75 -6.80 5.70
CA ASN A 45 -9.43 -7.60 4.69
C ASN A 45 -8.65 -8.89 4.33
N GLY A 46 -8.63 -9.30 3.06
CA GLY A 46 -7.93 -10.50 2.61
C GLY A 46 -6.43 -10.54 2.92
N ALA A 47 -5.77 -9.39 3.12
CA ALA A 47 -4.37 -9.36 3.55
C ALA A 47 -4.22 -9.78 5.03
N TYR A 48 -5.19 -9.42 5.86
CA TYR A 48 -5.24 -9.87 7.26
C TYR A 48 -5.50 -11.38 7.33
N ALA A 49 -6.50 -11.88 6.59
CA ALA A 49 -6.81 -13.30 6.54
C ALA A 49 -5.59 -14.13 6.11
N ALA A 50 -4.94 -13.74 5.00
CA ALA A 50 -3.75 -14.43 4.51
C ALA A 50 -2.56 -14.38 5.51
N LEU A 51 -2.42 -13.29 6.26
CA LEU A 51 -1.40 -13.22 7.30
C LEU A 51 -1.74 -14.13 8.49
N ARG A 52 -3.00 -14.22 8.88
CA ARG A 52 -3.47 -15.13 9.93
C ARG A 52 -3.24 -16.60 9.56
N ASP A 53 -3.55 -16.98 8.32
CA ASP A 53 -3.28 -18.33 7.80
C ASP A 53 -1.76 -18.64 7.86
N TRP A 54 -0.93 -17.69 7.45
CA TRP A 54 0.51 -17.82 7.57
C TRP A 54 0.96 -18.00 9.02
N LEU A 55 0.46 -17.17 9.94
CA LEU A 55 0.82 -17.22 11.36
C LEU A 55 0.39 -18.53 12.03
N ALA A 56 -0.74 -19.11 11.62
CA ALA A 56 -1.19 -20.42 12.10
C ALA A 56 -0.20 -21.54 11.74
N VAL A 57 0.38 -21.46 10.54
CA VAL A 57 1.39 -22.46 10.08
C VAL A 57 2.78 -22.17 10.66
N ARG A 58 3.16 -20.88 10.73
CA ARG A 58 4.46 -20.45 11.25
C ARG A 58 4.60 -20.71 12.76
N GLY A 59 3.50 -20.60 13.49
CA GLY A 59 3.48 -20.69 14.95
C GLY A 59 3.85 -19.38 15.67
N PRO A 60 3.59 -19.30 16.99
CA PRO A 60 3.70 -18.07 17.78
C PRO A 60 5.12 -17.72 18.24
N GLY A 61 6.10 -18.60 18.03
CA GLY A 61 7.46 -18.42 18.53
C GLY A 61 8.13 -17.12 18.06
N PRO A 62 9.11 -16.59 18.79
CA PRO A 62 9.84 -15.37 18.41
C PRO A 62 10.62 -15.57 17.10
N GLY A 63 11.18 -14.49 16.55
CA GLY A 63 12.00 -14.51 15.35
C GLY A 63 11.34 -13.84 14.14
N PRO A 64 11.80 -14.13 12.92
CA PRO A 64 11.31 -13.51 11.70
C PRO A 64 9.81 -13.71 11.51
N LEU A 65 9.07 -12.68 11.11
CA LEU A 65 7.65 -12.81 10.76
C LEU A 65 7.46 -13.67 9.52
N PHE A 66 8.31 -13.48 8.51
CA PHE A 66 8.32 -14.26 7.28
C PHE A 66 9.60 -15.11 7.24
N CYS A 67 9.43 -16.41 7.33
CA CYS A 67 10.51 -17.38 7.34
C CYS A 67 10.82 -17.92 5.95
N ALA A 68 12.03 -18.41 5.76
CA ALA A 68 12.36 -19.23 4.62
C ALA A 68 11.65 -20.58 4.71
N ILE A 69 11.31 -21.17 3.56
CA ILE A 69 10.70 -22.49 3.46
C ILE A 69 11.65 -23.37 2.66
N HIS A 70 12.03 -24.50 3.23
CA HIS A 70 12.85 -25.49 2.53
C HIS A 70 12.07 -26.18 1.40
N LYS A 71 12.74 -26.82 0.47
CA LYS A 71 12.11 -27.54 -0.66
C LYS A 71 11.17 -28.66 -0.20
N SER A 72 11.41 -29.23 1.00
CA SER A 72 10.52 -30.22 1.64
C SER A 72 9.20 -29.62 2.15
N GLY A 73 9.05 -28.29 2.16
CA GLY A 73 7.91 -27.60 2.77
C GLY A 73 8.14 -27.18 4.23
N GLU A 74 9.28 -27.55 4.82
CA GLU A 74 9.61 -27.23 6.21
C GLU A 74 9.94 -25.74 6.38
N ILE A 75 9.33 -25.11 7.40
CA ILE A 75 9.61 -23.72 7.76
C ILE A 75 10.94 -23.66 8.50
N GLN A 76 11.85 -22.83 8.00
CA GLN A 76 13.16 -22.63 8.60
C GLN A 76 13.13 -21.50 9.63
N PRO A 77 13.95 -21.54 10.69
CA PRO A 77 14.06 -20.43 11.64
C PRO A 77 14.67 -19.16 11.02
N ALA A 78 15.30 -19.28 9.86
CA ALA A 78 15.88 -18.17 9.13
C ALA A 78 14.81 -17.29 8.46
N GLY A 79 15.01 -15.98 8.48
CA GLY A 79 14.14 -15.03 7.80
C GLY A 79 14.22 -15.12 6.27
N LEU A 80 13.14 -14.77 5.62
CA LEU A 80 13.10 -14.62 4.16
C LEU A 80 14.07 -13.53 3.70
N THR A 81 14.85 -13.81 2.64
CA THR A 81 15.77 -12.81 2.07
C THR A 81 15.08 -11.95 1.01
N THR A 82 15.65 -10.77 0.74
CA THR A 82 15.16 -9.92 -0.36
C THR A 82 15.30 -10.59 -1.72
N GLN A 83 16.33 -11.44 -1.90
CA GLN A 83 16.51 -12.20 -3.14
C GLN A 83 15.41 -13.23 -3.29
N ALA A 84 15.18 -14.08 -2.27
CA ALA A 84 14.13 -15.10 -2.28
C ALA A 84 12.74 -14.49 -2.52
N LEU A 85 12.46 -13.31 -1.95
CA LEU A 85 11.22 -12.57 -2.20
C LEU A 85 11.09 -12.13 -3.67
N GLY A 86 12.19 -11.69 -4.29
CA GLY A 86 12.23 -11.35 -5.72
C GLY A 86 12.00 -12.57 -6.62
N ASP A 87 12.64 -13.68 -6.30
CA ASP A 87 12.51 -14.93 -7.05
C ASP A 87 11.10 -15.53 -6.93
N MET A 88 10.52 -15.47 -5.73
CA MET A 88 9.12 -15.84 -5.51
C MET A 88 8.17 -14.99 -6.36
N LEU A 89 8.34 -13.66 -6.39
CA LEU A 89 7.51 -12.78 -7.19
C LEU A 89 7.62 -13.12 -8.68
N ARG A 90 8.83 -13.30 -9.19
CA ARG A 90 9.08 -13.70 -10.59
C ARG A 90 8.36 -15.01 -10.92
N LYS A 91 8.52 -16.03 -10.06
CA LYS A 91 7.85 -17.33 -10.24
C LYS A 91 6.33 -17.18 -10.30
N ARG A 92 5.74 -16.39 -9.39
CA ARG A 92 4.29 -16.15 -9.36
C ARG A 92 3.79 -15.37 -10.56
N THR A 93 4.54 -14.39 -11.05
CA THR A 93 4.22 -13.63 -12.25
C THR A 93 4.15 -14.55 -13.48
N VAL A 94 5.15 -15.43 -13.64
CA VAL A 94 5.16 -16.43 -14.72
C VAL A 94 3.97 -17.39 -14.59
N GLN A 95 3.71 -17.92 -13.40
CA GLN A 95 2.57 -18.83 -13.16
C GLN A 95 1.22 -18.19 -13.45
N ALA A 96 1.10 -16.90 -13.21
CA ALA A 96 -0.13 -16.14 -13.46
C ALA A 96 -0.30 -15.71 -14.94
N GLY A 97 0.71 -15.93 -15.79
CA GLY A 97 0.66 -15.52 -17.20
C GLY A 97 0.58 -13.99 -17.40
N VAL A 98 1.02 -13.20 -16.43
CA VAL A 98 0.98 -11.75 -16.50
C VAL A 98 2.36 -11.16 -16.82
N ALA A 99 2.39 -9.89 -17.25
CA ALA A 99 3.64 -9.19 -17.51
C ALA A 99 4.55 -9.18 -16.27
N MET A 100 5.86 -9.32 -16.49
CA MET A 100 6.84 -9.31 -15.42
C MET A 100 6.72 -8.03 -14.59
N CYS A 101 6.59 -8.17 -13.29
CA CYS A 101 6.51 -7.05 -12.38
C CYS A 101 7.57 -7.14 -11.27
N THR A 102 7.97 -5.99 -10.77
CA THR A 102 8.90 -5.85 -9.66
C THR A 102 8.17 -5.56 -8.37
N TRP A 103 8.87 -5.67 -7.23
CA TRP A 103 8.33 -5.22 -5.95
C TRP A 103 8.01 -3.72 -5.93
N HIS A 104 8.76 -2.95 -6.71
CA HIS A 104 8.52 -1.52 -6.86
C HIS A 104 7.21 -1.22 -7.59
N ASP A 105 6.89 -1.99 -8.63
CA ASP A 105 5.63 -1.85 -9.37
C ASP A 105 4.42 -2.15 -8.48
N TRP A 106 4.52 -3.17 -7.63
CA TRP A 106 3.47 -3.46 -6.64
C TRP A 106 3.26 -2.33 -5.64
N ARG A 107 4.35 -1.68 -5.27
CA ARG A 107 4.29 -0.52 -4.38
C ARG A 107 3.71 0.71 -5.09
N ARG A 108 4.03 0.90 -6.38
CA ARG A 108 3.39 1.92 -7.24
C ARG A 108 1.89 1.67 -7.36
N SER A 109 1.48 0.43 -7.68
CA SER A 109 0.07 0.04 -7.77
C SER A 109 -0.68 0.32 -6.45
N PHE A 110 -0.05 0.07 -5.29
CA PHE A 110 -0.64 0.42 -4.00
C PHE A 110 -0.93 1.93 -3.91
N ALA A 111 0.01 2.79 -4.30
CA ALA A 111 -0.17 4.23 -4.27
C ALA A 111 -1.27 4.67 -5.26
N SER A 112 -1.19 4.24 -6.52
CA SER A 112 -2.18 4.61 -7.55
C SER A 112 -3.59 4.15 -7.15
N THR A 113 -3.75 2.91 -6.66
CA THR A 113 -5.06 2.41 -6.20
C THR A 113 -5.68 3.27 -5.10
N LEU A 114 -4.88 3.77 -4.15
CA LEU A 114 -5.37 4.64 -3.09
C LEU A 114 -5.73 6.03 -3.62
N LEU A 115 -4.90 6.59 -4.49
CA LEU A 115 -5.15 7.88 -5.13
C LEU A 115 -6.42 7.82 -6.00
N ASP A 116 -6.61 6.76 -6.78
CA ASP A 116 -7.79 6.53 -7.62
C ASP A 116 -9.06 6.37 -6.77
N ALA A 117 -8.93 5.82 -5.56
CA ALA A 117 -10.00 5.73 -4.57
C ALA A 117 -10.27 7.05 -3.84
N GLY A 118 -9.61 8.16 -4.22
CA GLY A 118 -9.81 9.48 -3.64
C GLY A 118 -9.04 9.76 -2.35
N VAL A 119 -8.15 8.85 -1.92
CA VAL A 119 -7.29 9.13 -0.75
C VAL A 119 -6.31 10.26 -1.09
N ASP A 120 -6.16 11.21 -0.18
CA ASP A 120 -5.27 12.34 -0.39
C ASP A 120 -3.78 11.95 -0.45
N LEU A 121 -3.01 12.75 -1.17
CA LEU A 121 -1.60 12.50 -1.44
C LEU A 121 -0.74 12.41 -0.16
N VAL A 122 -1.07 13.21 0.85
CA VAL A 122 -0.32 13.25 2.12
C VAL A 122 -0.53 11.95 2.89
N THR A 123 -1.77 11.48 2.96
CA THR A 123 -2.11 10.19 3.60
C THR A 123 -1.42 9.03 2.87
N VAL A 124 -1.47 8.98 1.53
CA VAL A 124 -0.77 7.95 0.75
C VAL A 124 0.73 8.01 0.98
N SER A 125 1.33 9.21 1.00
CA SER A 125 2.76 9.43 1.27
C SER A 125 3.17 8.88 2.66
N ARG A 126 2.36 9.15 3.68
CA ARG A 126 2.58 8.64 5.06
C ARG A 126 2.49 7.11 5.11
N LEU A 127 1.46 6.51 4.50
CA LEU A 127 1.32 5.06 4.42
C LEU A 127 2.51 4.39 3.73
N MET A 128 3.03 5.00 2.69
CA MET A 128 4.22 4.54 1.99
C MET A 128 5.53 4.82 2.75
N GLY A 129 5.53 5.70 3.74
CA GLY A 129 6.73 6.15 4.44
C GLY A 129 7.68 6.92 3.51
N HIS A 130 7.14 7.82 2.71
CA HIS A 130 7.91 8.82 1.99
C HIS A 130 8.11 10.05 2.87
N GLU A 131 9.31 10.57 2.92
CA GLU A 131 9.62 11.81 3.66
C GLU A 131 9.06 13.02 2.94
N GLN A 132 9.05 12.98 1.61
CA GLN A 132 8.56 14.04 0.75
C GLN A 132 7.36 13.55 -0.06
N THR A 133 6.30 14.31 -0.09
CA THR A 133 5.09 14.03 -0.87
C THR A 133 5.36 14.04 -2.37
N THR A 134 6.37 14.79 -2.84
CA THR A 134 6.82 14.82 -4.22
C THR A 134 7.19 13.43 -4.75
N THR A 135 7.69 12.52 -3.90
CA THR A 135 7.95 11.14 -4.29
C THR A 135 6.64 10.38 -4.60
N THR A 136 5.57 10.66 -3.86
CA THR A 136 4.26 10.05 -4.09
C THR A 136 3.53 10.70 -5.26
N ALA A 137 3.73 12.00 -5.48
CA ALA A 137 3.12 12.74 -6.59
C ALA A 137 3.46 12.13 -7.97
N ARG A 138 4.62 11.47 -8.10
CA ARG A 138 4.99 10.74 -9.32
C ARG A 138 4.08 9.55 -9.65
N TYR A 139 3.30 9.10 -8.71
CA TYR A 139 2.33 8.00 -8.86
C TYR A 139 0.91 8.51 -9.06
N ASP A 140 0.70 9.80 -8.94
CA ASP A 140 -0.58 10.45 -9.23
C ASP A 140 -0.70 10.66 -10.74
N LEU A 141 -1.42 9.76 -11.38
CA LEU A 141 -1.69 9.83 -12.82
C LEU A 141 -3.09 10.42 -13.10
N ARG A 142 -3.77 10.92 -12.08
CA ARG A 142 -5.10 11.50 -12.21
C ARG A 142 -4.98 12.84 -12.95
N GLY A 143 -5.73 12.99 -14.02
CA GLY A 143 -5.73 14.18 -14.86
C GLY A 143 -6.62 15.31 -14.32
N GLU A 144 -6.93 16.27 -15.18
CA GLU A 144 -7.77 17.45 -14.86
C GLU A 144 -9.18 17.11 -14.36
N GLU A 145 -9.68 15.91 -14.65
CA GLU A 145 -11.00 15.47 -14.19
C GLU A 145 -11.12 15.47 -12.67
N VAL A 146 -10.05 15.10 -11.96
CA VAL A 146 -10.02 15.15 -10.49
C VAL A 146 -10.08 16.59 -9.98
N GLN A 147 -9.42 17.51 -10.69
CA GLN A 147 -9.47 18.95 -10.37
C GLN A 147 -10.88 19.50 -10.56
N ARG A 148 -11.57 19.11 -11.63
CA ARG A 148 -12.97 19.51 -11.88
C ARG A 148 -13.89 19.00 -10.77
N LYS A 149 -13.82 17.69 -10.47
CA LYS A 149 -14.62 17.09 -9.37
C LYS A 149 -14.34 17.74 -8.02
N ALA A 150 -13.11 18.15 -7.75
CA ALA A 150 -12.78 18.86 -6.52
C ALA A 150 -13.43 20.24 -6.44
N VAL A 151 -13.52 20.97 -7.56
CA VAL A 151 -14.19 22.28 -7.63
C VAL A 151 -15.70 22.12 -7.55
N ASP A 152 -16.28 21.05 -8.10
CA ASP A 152 -17.72 20.78 -8.06
C ASP A 152 -18.27 20.58 -6.63
N VAL A 153 -17.40 20.27 -5.67
CA VAL A 153 -17.78 20.20 -4.25
C VAL A 153 -18.12 21.58 -3.68
N ILE A 154 -17.64 22.65 -4.30
CA ILE A 154 -17.87 24.02 -3.85
C ILE A 154 -19.16 24.52 -4.50
N HIS A 155 -20.25 24.55 -3.74
CA HIS A 155 -21.50 25.13 -4.23
C HIS A 155 -21.50 26.68 -4.08
N VAL A 156 -21.61 27.39 -5.19
CA VAL A 156 -21.78 28.84 -5.21
C VAL A 156 -23.22 29.12 -5.60
N PRO A 157 -24.06 29.65 -4.71
CA PRO A 157 -25.41 30.06 -5.05
C PRO A 157 -25.38 31.20 -6.10
N TYR A 158 -26.06 31.01 -7.22
CA TYR A 158 -26.13 31.99 -8.26
C TYR A 158 -27.57 32.09 -8.80
N THR A 159 -28.10 33.32 -8.82
CA THR A 159 -29.37 33.62 -9.48
C THR A 159 -29.05 34.33 -10.78
N PRO A 160 -29.42 33.77 -11.95
CA PRO A 160 -29.23 34.47 -13.23
C PRO A 160 -29.93 35.81 -13.26
N ARG A 161 -29.23 36.84 -13.75
CA ARG A 161 -29.87 38.10 -14.02
C ARG A 161 -30.85 37.94 -15.19
N PRO A 162 -32.07 38.51 -15.11
CA PRO A 162 -32.98 38.51 -16.25
C PRO A 162 -32.25 39.14 -17.45
N THR A 163 -32.29 38.45 -18.57
CA THR A 163 -31.77 38.98 -19.82
C THR A 163 -32.61 40.22 -20.18
N GLN A 164 -32.05 41.41 -20.01
CA GLN A 164 -32.73 42.62 -20.52
C GLN A 164 -32.91 42.43 -22.04
N GLY A 165 -34.15 42.37 -22.47
CA GLY A 165 -34.50 42.34 -23.88
C GLY A 165 -33.75 43.44 -24.61
N ARG A 166 -33.23 43.14 -25.80
CA ARG A 166 -32.64 44.14 -26.70
C ARG A 166 -33.59 45.36 -26.76
N LEU A 167 -33.07 46.50 -26.32
CA LEU A 167 -33.67 47.74 -26.69
C LEU A 167 -33.58 47.83 -28.24
N THR A 168 -34.67 47.52 -28.91
CA THR A 168 -34.84 47.85 -30.32
C THR A 168 -34.96 49.38 -30.40
N ALA A 169 -33.96 49.96 -31.04
CA ALA A 169 -34.02 51.37 -31.46
C ALA A 169 -35.02 51.53 -32.61
#